data_15326021629f89b969c62ff62d8c3f43
#
_entry.id   15326021629f89b969c62ff62d8c3f43
#
_cell.length_a   1.000
_cell.length_b   1.000
_cell.length_c   1.000
_cell.angle_alpha   90.00
_cell.angle_beta   90.00
_cell.angle_gamma   90.00
#
_symmetry.space_group_name_H-M   'P 1'
#
loop_
_entity.id
_entity.type
_entity.pdbx_description
1 polymer ?
#
loop_
_entity_poly.entity_id
_entity_poly.type
_entity_poly.pdbx_seq_one_letter_code
_entity_poly.pdbx_strand_id
1 'polypeptide(L)'
;MKLLVADIGGTNARFGYQKNKESEIEHIEFFNCVDFKNIDLAILHYISKNKLVVDNLSLSIAGPCEDNLIKFTNNHWFFKKNELLKKIGCNSLLAVNDFAAQGLGFTSFFKNNLNFLDKEVLKDHKLYLLKSGKIIDNSNVLITGPGTGLGVGTLLFHDNGLLPIQGEGGNVNFSPATKLEIDLLKWLADRMNYVPTEEVLSGRGLVNIYDYLVAKKKCVSQFSTAEEIGQAAINGDIISKDAAKLMIEIFATSIANNILITGSQKCVIICGGISVKLHDLFFESRF
;
A
#
# COMPACT_ATOMS: atom_id res chain seq x y z
N MET A 1 -11.08 10.40 24.89
CA MET A 1 -11.19 10.57 23.42
C MET A 1 -11.66 9.22 22.89
N LYS A 2 -12.93 9.12 22.55
CA LYS A 2 -13.51 7.88 22.00
C LYS A 2 -13.39 7.95 20.48
N LEU A 3 -12.54 7.13 19.92
CA LEU A 3 -12.13 7.19 18.52
C LEU A 3 -12.61 5.94 17.76
N LEU A 4 -13.33 6.15 16.67
CA LEU A 4 -13.55 5.14 15.68
C LEU A 4 -12.41 5.26 14.65
N VAL A 5 -11.72 4.16 14.42
CA VAL A 5 -10.71 4.03 13.37
C VAL A 5 -11.25 3.15 12.24
N ALA A 6 -10.95 3.49 11.01
CA ALA A 6 -11.32 2.66 9.88
C ALA A 6 -10.21 2.62 8.82
N ASP A 7 -10.06 1.45 8.20
CA ASP A 7 -9.25 1.23 7.01
C ASP A 7 -10.18 0.79 5.89
N ILE A 8 -10.31 1.64 4.85
CA ILE A 8 -11.35 1.50 3.83
C ILE A 8 -10.70 1.39 2.45
N GLY A 9 -10.71 0.18 1.94
CA GLY A 9 -10.24 -0.14 0.60
C GLY A 9 -11.36 -0.10 -0.46
N GLY A 10 -11.06 -0.63 -1.64
CA GLY A 10 -12.00 -0.70 -2.75
C GLY A 10 -13.19 -1.64 -2.50
N THR A 11 -12.98 -2.75 -1.81
CA THR A 11 -13.97 -3.81 -1.62
C THR A 11 -14.39 -3.95 -0.16
N ASN A 12 -13.46 -3.79 0.76
CA ASN A 12 -13.64 -4.05 2.17
C ASN A 12 -13.36 -2.81 3.01
N ALA A 13 -14.09 -2.69 4.11
CA ALA A 13 -13.86 -1.72 5.18
C ALA A 13 -13.59 -2.47 6.48
N ARG A 14 -12.56 -2.06 7.22
CA ARG A 14 -12.24 -2.57 8.55
C ARG A 14 -12.48 -1.45 9.54
N PHE A 15 -13.29 -1.70 10.56
CA PHE A 15 -13.55 -0.76 11.64
C PHE A 15 -12.95 -1.26 12.94
N GLY A 16 -12.55 -0.34 13.79
CA GLY A 16 -12.10 -0.58 15.15
C GLY A 16 -12.44 0.59 16.05
N TYR A 17 -12.39 0.38 17.34
CA TYR A 17 -12.71 1.38 18.35
C TYR A 17 -11.61 1.50 19.39
N GLN A 18 -11.23 2.74 19.71
CA GLN A 18 -10.27 3.05 20.76
C GLN A 18 -10.93 3.94 21.80
N LYS A 19 -11.03 3.45 23.03
CA LYS A 19 -11.73 4.12 24.12
C LYS A 19 -11.00 5.37 24.61
N ASN A 20 -9.67 5.33 24.65
CA ASN A 20 -8.80 6.46 25.03
C ASN A 20 -7.43 6.29 24.33
N LYS A 21 -6.53 7.28 24.48
CA LYS A 21 -5.22 7.30 23.81
C LYS A 21 -4.31 6.11 24.17
N GLU A 22 -4.53 5.49 25.31
CA GLU A 22 -3.68 4.44 25.88
C GLU A 22 -4.28 3.05 25.71
N SER A 23 -5.58 2.96 25.35
CA SER A 23 -6.25 1.69 25.13
C SER A 23 -5.86 1.09 23.78
N GLU A 24 -5.87 -0.23 23.70
CA GLU A 24 -5.80 -0.96 22.44
C GLU A 24 -7.04 -0.70 21.58
N ILE A 25 -6.95 -1.08 20.30
CA ILE A 25 -8.09 -1.05 19.38
C ILE A 25 -8.92 -2.30 19.63
N GLU A 26 -10.17 -2.10 20.00
CA GLU A 26 -11.14 -3.15 20.29
C GLU A 26 -12.22 -3.22 19.20
N HIS A 27 -13.08 -4.23 19.25
CA HIS A 27 -14.22 -4.40 18.34
C HIS A 27 -13.82 -4.37 16.86
N ILE A 28 -12.69 -5.00 16.50
CA ILE A 28 -12.24 -5.02 15.10
C ILE A 28 -13.19 -5.88 14.27
N GLU A 29 -13.87 -5.25 13.29
CA GLU A 29 -14.81 -5.90 12.39
C GLU A 29 -14.53 -5.58 10.93
N PHE A 30 -14.89 -6.51 10.06
CA PHE A 30 -14.74 -6.42 8.61
C PHE A 30 -16.11 -6.37 7.96
N PHE A 31 -16.28 -5.48 7.00
CA PHE A 31 -17.50 -5.32 6.22
C PHE A 31 -17.16 -5.29 4.73
N ASN A 32 -18.03 -5.87 3.90
CA ASN A 32 -17.96 -5.64 2.47
C ASN A 32 -18.61 -4.28 2.16
N CYS A 33 -17.94 -3.46 1.38
CA CYS A 33 -18.46 -2.12 1.04
C CYS A 33 -19.79 -2.20 0.27
N VAL A 34 -20.00 -3.25 -0.52
CA VAL A 34 -21.24 -3.47 -1.29
C VAL A 34 -22.47 -3.71 -0.43
N ASP A 35 -22.30 -4.11 0.83
CA ASP A 35 -23.42 -4.37 1.76
C ASP A 35 -24.05 -3.06 2.26
N PHE A 36 -23.41 -1.93 2.04
CA PHE A 36 -23.86 -0.62 2.50
C PHE A 36 -23.88 0.38 1.34
N LYS A 37 -24.98 1.14 1.24
CA LYS A 37 -25.13 2.16 0.21
C LYS A 37 -24.08 3.28 0.33
N ASN A 38 -23.72 3.66 1.55
CA ASN A 38 -22.79 4.75 1.86
C ASN A 38 -21.98 4.42 3.12
N ILE A 39 -20.85 5.09 3.27
CA ILE A 39 -19.96 4.96 4.44
C ILE A 39 -20.66 5.31 5.78
N ASP A 40 -21.53 6.33 5.78
CA ASP A 40 -22.27 6.73 6.99
C ASP A 40 -23.15 5.60 7.54
N LEU A 41 -23.82 4.84 6.65
CA LEU A 41 -24.62 3.69 7.06
C LEU A 41 -23.76 2.56 7.63
N ALA A 42 -22.59 2.30 7.07
CA ALA A 42 -21.66 1.31 7.60
C ALA A 42 -21.14 1.70 8.99
N ILE A 43 -20.76 2.97 9.17
CA ILE A 43 -20.31 3.51 10.47
C ILE A 43 -21.44 3.44 11.51
N LEU A 44 -22.64 3.90 11.16
CA LEU A 44 -23.79 3.87 12.09
C LEU A 44 -24.18 2.43 12.46
N HIS A 45 -24.15 1.51 11.51
CA HIS A 45 -24.36 0.09 11.77
C HIS A 45 -23.35 -0.46 12.78
N TYR A 46 -22.05 -0.20 12.57
CA TYR A 46 -20.97 -0.63 13.45
C TYR A 46 -21.13 -0.04 14.87
N ILE A 47 -21.42 1.26 14.99
CA ILE A 47 -21.65 1.95 16.27
C ILE A 47 -22.84 1.34 17.01
N SER A 48 -23.97 1.15 16.32
CA SER A 48 -25.19 0.60 16.89
C SER A 48 -25.02 -0.85 17.35
N LYS A 49 -24.43 -1.69 16.49
CA LYS A 49 -24.18 -3.10 16.79
C LYS A 49 -23.33 -3.31 18.05
N ASN A 50 -22.31 -2.48 18.21
CA ASN A 50 -21.38 -2.58 19.34
C ASN A 50 -21.76 -1.67 20.52
N LYS A 51 -22.88 -0.91 20.43
CA LYS A 51 -23.36 0.03 21.46
C LYS A 51 -22.30 1.05 21.87
N LEU A 52 -21.55 1.58 20.89
CA LEU A 52 -20.44 2.48 21.13
C LEU A 52 -20.88 3.94 21.19
N VAL A 53 -20.10 4.74 21.92
CA VAL A 53 -20.15 6.21 21.84
C VAL A 53 -18.86 6.66 21.20
N VAL A 54 -18.94 7.42 20.12
CA VAL A 54 -17.80 7.86 19.31
C VAL A 54 -17.75 9.38 19.31
N ASP A 55 -16.60 9.94 19.68
CA ASP A 55 -16.37 11.38 19.68
C ASP A 55 -15.64 11.85 18.42
N ASN A 56 -14.80 10.98 17.84
CA ASN A 56 -13.90 11.33 16.73
C ASN A 56 -13.79 10.18 15.74
N LEU A 57 -13.51 10.51 14.48
CA LEU A 57 -13.29 9.57 13.38
C LEU A 57 -11.87 9.70 12.86
N SER A 58 -11.18 8.58 12.61
CA SER A 58 -9.93 8.50 11.87
C SER A 58 -10.05 7.46 10.77
N LEU A 59 -10.03 7.92 9.53
CA LEU A 59 -10.29 7.11 8.34
C LEU A 59 -9.04 7.03 7.47
N SER A 60 -8.55 5.82 7.26
CA SER A 60 -7.58 5.45 6.22
C SER A 60 -8.37 5.15 4.95
N ILE A 61 -8.04 5.78 3.84
CA ILE A 61 -8.83 5.77 2.61
C ILE A 61 -7.93 5.50 1.41
N ALA A 62 -8.31 4.52 0.60
CA ALA A 62 -7.67 4.27 -0.69
C ALA A 62 -8.08 5.35 -1.70
N GLY A 63 -7.36 6.47 -1.70
CA GLY A 63 -7.59 7.61 -2.58
C GLY A 63 -7.16 8.95 -1.98
N PRO A 64 -7.32 10.05 -2.75
CA PRO A 64 -6.99 11.41 -2.31
C PRO A 64 -7.89 11.87 -1.16
N CYS A 65 -7.31 12.57 -0.18
CA CYS A 65 -7.99 12.96 1.05
C CYS A 65 -7.93 14.47 1.36
N GLU A 66 -7.39 15.31 0.48
CA GLU A 66 -7.16 16.74 0.72
C GLU A 66 -8.47 17.53 0.77
N ASP A 67 -9.38 17.25 -0.14
CA ASP A 67 -10.64 17.98 -0.29
C ASP A 67 -11.68 17.63 0.78
N ASN A 68 -12.72 18.46 0.87
CA ASN A 68 -13.91 18.16 1.66
C ASN A 68 -14.71 17.00 1.07
N LEU A 69 -14.75 16.88 -0.26
CA LEU A 69 -15.41 15.77 -0.97
C LEU A 69 -14.39 14.64 -1.19
N ILE A 70 -14.59 13.54 -0.49
CA ILE A 70 -13.82 12.32 -0.65
C ILE A 70 -14.53 11.39 -1.63
N LYS A 71 -13.79 10.92 -2.63
CA LYS A 71 -14.22 9.87 -3.56
C LYS A 71 -13.20 8.74 -3.51
N PHE A 72 -13.67 7.52 -3.38
CA PHE A 72 -12.80 6.35 -3.41
C PHE A 72 -12.46 5.96 -4.85
N THR A 73 -11.26 5.53 -5.11
CA THR A 73 -10.80 5.18 -6.45
C THR A 73 -11.51 3.93 -7.00
N ASN A 74 -11.67 2.90 -6.15
CA ASN A 74 -12.21 1.60 -6.54
C ASN A 74 -13.40 1.18 -5.64
N ASN A 75 -14.21 2.15 -5.18
CA ASN A 75 -15.36 1.93 -4.33
C ASN A 75 -16.47 2.88 -4.75
N HIS A 76 -17.73 2.47 -4.60
CA HIS A 76 -18.87 3.30 -4.94
C HIS A 76 -19.19 4.37 -3.88
N TRP A 77 -18.53 4.35 -2.73
CA TRP A 77 -18.72 5.33 -1.68
C TRP A 77 -18.09 6.67 -2.03
N PHE A 78 -18.76 7.72 -1.61
CA PHE A 78 -18.22 9.07 -1.55
C PHE A 78 -18.89 9.81 -0.41
N PHE A 79 -18.24 10.80 0.16
CA PHE A 79 -18.80 11.61 1.23
C PHE A 79 -18.14 12.99 1.31
N LYS A 80 -18.86 13.94 1.90
CA LYS A 80 -18.26 15.20 2.33
C LYS A 80 -17.93 15.11 3.83
N LYS A 81 -16.71 15.49 4.19
CA LYS A 81 -16.21 15.39 5.58
C LYS A 81 -17.14 16.07 6.59
N ASN A 82 -17.61 17.28 6.26
CA ASN A 82 -18.52 18.06 7.12
C ASN A 82 -19.93 17.44 7.24
N GLU A 83 -20.44 16.81 6.18
CA GLU A 83 -21.73 16.11 6.22
C GLU A 83 -21.63 14.82 7.02
N LEU A 84 -20.56 14.05 6.85
CA LEU A 84 -20.33 12.82 7.59
C LEU A 84 -20.21 13.11 9.10
N LEU A 85 -19.44 14.14 9.49
CA LEU A 85 -19.35 14.56 10.88
C LEU A 85 -20.71 14.84 11.53
N LYS A 86 -21.58 15.59 10.82
CA LYS A 86 -22.92 15.93 11.31
C LYS A 86 -23.79 14.69 11.43
N LYS A 87 -23.74 13.78 10.46
CA LYS A 87 -24.57 12.55 10.46
C LYS A 87 -24.19 11.60 11.59
N ILE A 88 -22.91 11.46 11.87
CA ILE A 88 -22.42 10.57 12.94
C ILE A 88 -22.52 11.26 14.31
N GLY A 89 -22.52 12.59 14.37
CA GLY A 89 -22.52 13.36 15.61
C GLY A 89 -21.15 13.43 16.28
N CYS A 90 -20.06 13.38 15.50
CA CYS A 90 -18.68 13.44 15.99
C CYS A 90 -18.12 14.87 15.98
N ASN A 91 -17.13 15.11 16.85
CA ASN A 91 -16.46 16.41 16.99
C ASN A 91 -15.40 16.66 15.93
N SER A 92 -14.70 15.59 15.50
CA SER A 92 -13.62 15.69 14.50
C SER A 92 -13.55 14.47 13.58
N LEU A 93 -13.05 14.70 12.38
CA LEU A 93 -12.74 13.66 11.39
C LEU A 93 -11.35 13.93 10.80
N LEU A 94 -10.48 12.93 10.91
CA LEU A 94 -9.23 12.86 10.18
C LEU A 94 -9.42 11.82 9.06
N ALA A 95 -9.23 12.23 7.82
CA ALA A 95 -9.16 11.33 6.66
C ALA A 95 -7.76 11.44 6.07
N VAL A 96 -7.07 10.31 5.92
CA VAL A 96 -5.73 10.23 5.35
C VAL A 96 -5.69 9.11 4.30
N ASN A 97 -4.82 9.28 3.32
CA ASN A 97 -4.55 8.22 2.36
C ASN A 97 -4.04 6.96 3.08
N ASP A 98 -4.34 5.76 2.56
CA ASP A 98 -4.02 4.46 3.17
C ASP A 98 -2.50 4.25 3.34
N PHE A 99 -1.67 4.66 2.37
CA PHE A 99 -0.21 4.63 2.50
C PHE A 99 0.32 5.62 3.54
N ALA A 100 -0.29 6.81 3.63
CA ALA A 100 0.03 7.77 4.68
C ALA A 100 -0.36 7.22 6.06
N ALA A 101 -1.49 6.56 6.18
CA ALA A 101 -1.93 5.90 7.41
C ALA A 101 -0.96 4.78 7.83
N GLN A 102 -0.54 3.92 6.88
CA GLN A 102 0.48 2.91 7.12
C GLN A 102 1.78 3.55 7.61
N GLY A 103 2.22 4.62 6.94
CA GLY A 103 3.40 5.38 7.33
C GLY A 103 3.33 5.91 8.76
N LEU A 104 2.22 6.52 9.12
CA LEU A 104 1.98 7.00 10.49
C LEU A 104 2.01 5.86 11.51
N GLY A 105 1.49 4.68 11.16
CA GLY A 105 1.59 3.48 11.99
C GLY A 105 3.05 3.10 12.29
N PHE A 106 3.94 3.19 11.29
CA PHE A 106 5.37 2.91 11.47
C PHE A 106 6.11 3.98 12.29
N THR A 107 5.60 5.20 12.45
CA THR A 107 6.27 6.22 13.26
C THR A 107 6.42 5.81 14.72
N SER A 108 5.51 4.99 15.24
CA SER A 108 5.57 4.46 16.61
C SER A 108 6.81 3.57 16.84
N PHE A 109 7.20 2.80 15.84
CA PHE A 109 8.41 1.95 15.91
C PHE A 109 9.68 2.81 16.03
N PHE A 110 9.78 3.89 15.29
CA PHE A 110 10.93 4.81 15.37
C PHE A 110 10.98 5.58 16.68
N LYS A 111 9.83 5.95 17.26
CA LYS A 111 9.75 6.61 18.56
C LYS A 111 10.18 5.71 19.72
N ASN A 112 9.90 4.41 19.62
CA ASN A 112 10.22 3.45 20.68
C ASN A 112 11.65 2.94 20.60
N ASN A 113 12.52 3.52 19.75
CA ASN A 113 13.90 3.11 19.55
C ASN A 113 14.09 1.60 19.30
N LEU A 114 13.11 0.98 18.65
CA LEU A 114 13.17 -0.43 18.32
C LEU A 114 14.34 -0.69 17.37
N ASN A 115 15.16 -1.67 17.71
CA ASN A 115 16.26 -2.10 16.86
C ASN A 115 15.72 -2.98 15.72
N PHE A 116 15.49 -2.39 14.56
CA PHE A 116 15.01 -3.11 13.36
C PHE A 116 16.03 -4.10 12.77
N LEU A 117 17.24 -4.18 13.33
CA LEU A 117 18.19 -5.21 12.97
C LEU A 117 18.12 -6.42 13.92
N ASP A 118 17.35 -6.33 14.99
CA ASP A 118 17.11 -7.40 15.93
C ASP A 118 16.05 -8.36 15.40
N LYS A 119 16.42 -9.64 15.28
CA LYS A 119 15.54 -10.67 14.71
C LYS A 119 14.30 -10.94 15.56
N GLU A 120 14.38 -10.80 16.88
CA GLU A 120 13.24 -10.99 17.79
C GLU A 120 12.23 -9.85 17.58
N VAL A 121 12.69 -8.61 17.51
CA VAL A 121 11.84 -7.44 17.21
C VAL A 121 11.14 -7.61 15.86
N LEU A 122 11.87 -8.03 14.83
CA LEU A 122 11.29 -8.27 13.52
C LEU A 122 10.20 -9.35 13.55
N LYS A 123 10.49 -10.47 14.25
CA LYS A 123 9.54 -11.59 14.37
C LYS A 123 8.27 -11.20 15.12
N ASP A 124 8.40 -10.51 16.25
CA ASP A 124 7.27 -10.09 17.08
C ASP A 124 6.32 -9.16 16.32
N HIS A 125 6.87 -8.35 15.42
CA HIS A 125 6.10 -7.42 14.59
C HIS A 125 5.78 -7.97 13.18
N LYS A 126 6.10 -9.23 12.90
CA LYS A 126 5.92 -9.87 11.57
C LYS A 126 6.56 -9.08 10.44
N LEU A 127 7.75 -8.55 10.71
CA LEU A 127 8.56 -7.81 9.75
C LEU A 127 9.70 -8.69 9.22
N TYR A 128 10.11 -8.43 8.00
CA TYR A 128 11.23 -9.11 7.35
C TYR A 128 12.29 -8.10 6.95
N LEU A 129 13.53 -8.35 7.30
CA LEU A 129 14.67 -7.56 6.84
C LEU A 129 15.14 -8.12 5.48
N LEU A 130 14.84 -7.40 4.39
CA LEU A 130 15.31 -7.78 3.06
C LEU A 130 16.76 -7.40 2.84
N LYS A 131 17.18 -6.20 3.30
CA LYS A 131 18.55 -5.71 3.15
C LYS A 131 18.93 -4.81 4.31
N SER A 132 20.06 -5.05 4.93
CA SER A 132 20.62 -4.18 5.95
C SER A 132 21.36 -3.00 5.35
N GLY A 133 21.39 -1.88 6.05
CA GLY A 133 22.11 -0.67 5.66
C GLY A 133 22.44 0.20 6.87
N LYS A 134 23.09 1.33 6.61
CA LYS A 134 23.35 2.35 7.64
C LYS A 134 22.12 3.24 7.79
N ILE A 135 21.56 3.27 8.99
CA ILE A 135 20.43 4.16 9.32
C ILE A 135 20.95 5.58 9.54
N ILE A 136 20.33 6.56 8.91
CA ILE A 136 20.52 7.98 9.18
C ILE A 136 19.28 8.49 9.91
N ASP A 137 19.41 8.76 11.22
CA ASP A 137 18.26 9.00 12.11
C ASP A 137 17.38 10.17 11.71
N ASN A 138 17.97 11.31 11.41
CA ASN A 138 17.24 12.55 11.06
C ASN A 138 17.04 12.62 9.55
N SER A 139 16.44 11.61 8.97
CA SER A 139 16.21 11.53 7.52
C SER A 139 14.83 10.96 7.21
N ASN A 140 14.40 11.16 5.95
CA ASN A 140 13.13 10.69 5.44
C ASN A 140 13.05 9.17 5.37
N VAL A 141 11.82 8.67 5.39
CA VAL A 141 11.48 7.25 5.19
C VAL A 141 10.66 7.12 3.92
N LEU A 142 11.03 6.20 3.06
CA LEU A 142 10.21 5.81 1.91
C LEU A 142 9.28 4.65 2.31
N ILE A 143 8.01 4.76 1.94
CA ILE A 143 7.04 3.67 2.06
C ILE A 143 6.49 3.39 0.69
N THR A 144 6.57 2.15 0.25
CA THR A 144 6.08 1.77 -1.07
C THR A 144 5.69 0.29 -1.10
N GLY A 145 4.83 -0.08 -2.05
CA GLY A 145 4.48 -1.48 -2.19
C GLY A 145 3.42 -1.77 -3.24
N PRO A 146 3.63 -2.84 -4.01
CA PRO A 146 2.67 -3.31 -5.00
C PRO A 146 1.52 -4.07 -4.33
N GLY A 147 0.31 -3.66 -4.69
CA GLY A 147 -0.96 -4.27 -4.31
C GLY A 147 -1.89 -4.33 -5.52
N THR A 148 -3.14 -3.87 -5.39
CA THR A 148 -4.04 -3.62 -6.53
C THR A 148 -3.44 -2.58 -7.48
N GLY A 149 -2.84 -1.52 -6.93
CA GLY A 149 -1.99 -0.53 -7.60
C GLY A 149 -0.60 -0.50 -7.01
N LEU A 150 0.15 0.58 -7.25
CA LEU A 150 1.45 0.85 -6.62
C LEU A 150 1.31 2.05 -5.67
N GLY A 151 1.41 1.82 -4.37
CA GLY A 151 1.53 2.91 -3.41
C GLY A 151 2.97 3.40 -3.28
N VAL A 152 3.14 4.72 -3.22
CA VAL A 152 4.41 5.38 -2.95
C VAL A 152 4.15 6.57 -2.04
N GLY A 153 4.72 6.55 -0.86
CA GLY A 153 4.61 7.61 0.14
C GLY A 153 5.95 7.91 0.79
N THR A 154 6.08 9.10 1.33
CA THR A 154 7.28 9.53 2.05
C THR A 154 6.88 10.03 3.43
N LEU A 155 7.61 9.63 4.44
CA LEU A 155 7.58 10.29 5.74
C LEU A 155 8.73 11.30 5.78
N LEU A 156 8.38 12.57 5.74
CA LEU A 156 9.33 13.66 5.85
C LEU A 156 9.78 13.82 7.31
N PHE A 157 11.08 13.86 7.55
CA PHE A 157 11.60 14.22 8.86
C PHE A 157 11.48 15.73 9.09
N HIS A 158 10.77 16.14 10.15
CA HIS A 158 10.55 17.54 10.51
C HIS A 158 10.37 17.65 12.03
N ASP A 159 11.03 18.64 12.65
CA ASP A 159 10.90 18.97 14.07
C ASP A 159 10.90 17.76 15.03
N ASN A 160 11.88 16.86 14.85
CA ASN A 160 12.02 15.60 15.62
C ASN A 160 10.86 14.61 15.46
N GLY A 161 10.07 14.75 14.40
CA GLY A 161 8.97 13.85 14.04
C GLY A 161 8.99 13.43 12.58
N LEU A 162 8.04 12.59 12.21
CA LEU A 162 7.83 12.17 10.84
C LEU A 162 6.42 12.60 10.39
N LEU A 163 6.34 13.32 9.27
CA LEU A 163 5.11 13.78 8.66
C LEU A 163 4.87 13.03 7.35
N PRO A 164 3.69 12.45 7.13
CA PRO A 164 3.39 11.79 5.87
C PRO A 164 3.19 12.82 4.76
N ILE A 165 3.89 12.65 3.65
CA ILE A 165 3.61 13.35 2.40
C ILE A 165 2.82 12.38 1.52
N GLN A 166 1.64 12.80 1.15
CA GLN A 166 0.76 12.07 0.25
C GLN A 166 1.17 12.32 -1.20
N GLY A 167 1.03 11.30 -2.04
CA GLY A 167 1.32 11.41 -3.46
C GLY A 167 0.85 10.16 -4.20
N GLU A 168 0.69 10.29 -5.50
CA GLU A 168 0.29 9.22 -6.42
C GLU A 168 1.50 8.74 -7.24
N GLY A 169 2.58 8.36 -6.53
CA GLY A 169 3.85 7.98 -7.16
C GLY A 169 3.78 6.73 -8.03
N GLY A 170 2.76 5.89 -7.88
CA GLY A 170 2.48 4.77 -8.77
C GLY A 170 2.10 5.20 -10.18
N ASN A 171 1.54 6.42 -10.31
CA ASN A 171 1.09 6.98 -11.58
C ASN A 171 2.19 7.72 -12.37
N VAL A 172 3.44 7.79 -11.87
CA VAL A 172 4.53 8.34 -12.67
C VAL A 172 4.88 7.39 -13.83
N ASN A 173 5.47 7.94 -14.90
CA ASN A 173 5.88 7.14 -16.07
C ASN A 173 6.78 5.98 -15.66
N PHE A 174 6.55 4.80 -16.23
CA PHE A 174 7.49 3.70 -16.12
C PHE A 174 8.82 4.07 -16.78
N SER A 175 9.89 4.00 -16.02
CA SER A 175 11.26 4.33 -16.44
C SER A 175 12.10 3.06 -16.53
N PRO A 176 12.22 2.44 -17.71
CA PRO A 176 12.98 1.22 -17.91
C PRO A 176 14.48 1.45 -17.78
N ALA A 177 15.19 0.57 -17.07
CA ALA A 177 16.64 0.63 -16.87
C ALA A 177 17.42 -0.37 -17.75
N THR A 178 16.79 -1.46 -18.18
CA THR A 178 17.42 -2.52 -18.96
C THR A 178 16.81 -2.66 -20.35
N LYS A 179 17.52 -3.34 -21.25
CA LYS A 179 16.99 -3.62 -22.60
C LYS A 179 15.68 -4.42 -22.55
N LEU A 180 15.57 -5.37 -21.64
CA LEU A 180 14.35 -6.16 -21.45
C LEU A 180 13.16 -5.27 -21.03
N GLU A 181 13.40 -4.34 -20.13
CA GLU A 181 12.39 -3.38 -19.67
C GLU A 181 12.00 -2.36 -20.75
N ILE A 182 12.96 -1.94 -21.60
CA ILE A 182 12.67 -1.11 -22.77
C ILE A 182 11.76 -1.85 -23.76
N ASP A 183 12.02 -3.13 -24.01
CA ASP A 183 11.16 -3.95 -24.86
C ASP A 183 9.76 -4.16 -24.24
N LEU A 184 9.69 -4.34 -22.92
CA LEU A 184 8.41 -4.40 -22.17
C LEU A 184 7.64 -3.08 -22.31
N LEU A 185 8.31 -1.93 -22.12
CA LEU A 185 7.67 -0.62 -22.28
C LEU A 185 7.08 -0.44 -23.67
N LYS A 186 7.83 -0.81 -24.73
CA LYS A 186 7.32 -0.76 -26.11
C LYS A 186 6.08 -1.63 -26.29
N TRP A 187 6.13 -2.87 -25.78
CA TRP A 187 5.01 -3.80 -25.86
C TRP A 187 3.76 -3.28 -25.15
N LEU A 188 3.91 -2.58 -24.02
CA LEU A 188 2.82 -1.93 -23.29
C LEU A 188 2.31 -0.67 -24.03
N ALA A 189 3.21 0.15 -24.59
CA ALA A 189 2.85 1.36 -25.33
C ALA A 189 2.05 1.09 -26.60
N ASP A 190 2.15 -0.10 -27.18
CA ASP A 190 1.29 -0.54 -28.29
C ASP A 190 -0.16 -0.80 -27.85
N ARG A 191 -0.43 -0.85 -26.55
CA ARG A 191 -1.74 -1.21 -25.94
C ARG A 191 -2.37 -0.09 -25.16
N MET A 192 -1.58 0.88 -24.72
CA MET A 192 -2.03 2.01 -23.92
C MET A 192 -1.22 3.27 -24.25
N ASN A 193 -1.87 4.42 -24.28
CA ASN A 193 -1.22 5.70 -24.60
C ASN A 193 -0.22 6.19 -23.55
N TYR A 194 -0.37 5.72 -22.31
CA TYR A 194 0.42 6.08 -21.16
C TYR A 194 0.70 4.84 -20.32
N VAL A 195 1.95 4.63 -19.97
CA VAL A 195 2.38 3.47 -19.17
C VAL A 195 2.87 3.97 -17.81
N PRO A 196 1.98 4.03 -16.80
CA PRO A 196 2.40 4.36 -15.44
C PRO A 196 3.19 3.19 -14.82
N THR A 197 3.99 3.50 -13.81
CA THR A 197 4.81 2.51 -13.10
C THR A 197 3.96 1.39 -12.49
N GLU A 198 2.73 1.66 -12.07
CA GLU A 198 1.84 0.63 -11.54
C GLU A 198 1.39 -0.41 -12.57
N GLU A 199 1.50 -0.13 -13.88
CA GLU A 199 1.22 -1.13 -14.93
C GLU A 199 2.30 -2.23 -15.03
N VAL A 200 3.40 -2.07 -14.31
CA VAL A 200 4.45 -3.08 -14.13
C VAL A 200 4.71 -3.43 -12.67
N LEU A 201 4.18 -2.66 -11.71
CA LEU A 201 4.37 -2.84 -10.27
C LEU A 201 3.04 -2.90 -9.52
N SER A 202 2.18 -3.83 -9.93
CA SER A 202 0.89 -4.11 -9.26
C SER A 202 0.41 -5.52 -9.63
N GLY A 203 -0.79 -5.91 -9.18
CA GLY A 203 -1.41 -7.15 -9.64
C GLY A 203 -1.56 -7.18 -11.17
N ARG A 204 -2.09 -6.10 -11.76
CA ARG A 204 -2.14 -5.94 -13.23
C ARG A 204 -0.74 -5.98 -13.84
N GLY A 205 0.22 -5.34 -13.18
CA GLY A 205 1.60 -5.29 -13.63
C GLY A 205 2.24 -6.68 -13.74
N LEU A 206 1.99 -7.56 -12.78
CA LEU A 206 2.47 -8.93 -12.84
C LEU A 206 1.86 -9.70 -14.03
N VAL A 207 0.57 -9.52 -14.30
CA VAL A 207 -0.10 -10.09 -15.49
C VAL A 207 0.50 -9.53 -16.77
N ASN A 208 0.67 -8.22 -16.86
CA ASN A 208 1.28 -7.56 -18.04
C ASN A 208 2.69 -8.07 -18.33
N ILE A 209 3.53 -8.25 -17.32
CA ILE A 209 4.87 -8.80 -17.46
C ILE A 209 4.82 -10.26 -17.91
N TYR A 210 3.93 -11.06 -17.31
CA TYR A 210 3.75 -12.45 -17.67
C TYR A 210 3.31 -12.58 -19.15
N ASP A 211 2.31 -11.85 -19.57
CA ASP A 211 1.79 -11.86 -20.95
C ASP A 211 2.85 -11.41 -21.96
N TYR A 212 3.65 -10.40 -21.62
CA TYR A 212 4.79 -9.99 -22.42
C TYR A 212 5.81 -11.12 -22.58
N LEU A 213 6.16 -11.82 -21.50
CA LEU A 213 7.13 -12.92 -21.56
C LEU A 213 6.59 -14.12 -22.34
N VAL A 214 5.31 -14.46 -22.18
CA VAL A 214 4.62 -15.48 -22.98
C VAL A 214 4.68 -15.14 -24.46
N ALA A 215 4.33 -13.91 -24.84
CA ALA A 215 4.39 -13.45 -26.23
C ALA A 215 5.82 -13.47 -26.78
N LYS A 216 6.79 -13.00 -26.00
CA LYS A 216 8.21 -12.97 -26.39
C LYS A 216 8.79 -14.37 -26.59
N LYS A 217 8.43 -15.33 -25.73
CA LYS A 217 8.87 -16.73 -25.82
C LYS A 217 8.01 -17.57 -26.77
N LYS A 218 6.95 -17.00 -27.36
CA LYS A 218 5.99 -17.67 -28.24
C LYS A 218 5.37 -18.94 -27.59
N CYS A 219 5.07 -18.86 -26.31
CA CYS A 219 4.43 -19.93 -25.53
C CYS A 219 2.93 -19.72 -25.46
N VAL A 220 2.21 -20.73 -24.96
CA VAL A 220 0.78 -20.62 -24.65
C VAL A 220 0.64 -20.07 -23.22
N SER A 221 -0.21 -19.07 -23.06
CA SER A 221 -0.55 -18.56 -21.72
C SER A 221 -1.32 -19.63 -20.94
N GLN A 222 -0.92 -19.85 -19.68
CA GLN A 222 -1.55 -20.83 -18.79
C GLN A 222 -2.30 -20.16 -17.64
N PHE A 223 -1.97 -18.91 -17.31
CA PHE A 223 -2.49 -18.17 -16.17
C PHE A 223 -2.99 -16.80 -16.61
N SER A 224 -4.04 -16.31 -15.97
CA SER A 224 -4.70 -15.04 -16.34
C SER A 224 -4.80 -14.04 -15.18
N THR A 225 -4.54 -14.48 -13.96
CA THR A 225 -4.64 -13.64 -12.77
C THR A 225 -3.30 -13.52 -12.06
N ALA A 226 -3.08 -12.39 -11.38
CA ALA A 226 -1.87 -12.19 -10.58
C ALA A 226 -1.72 -13.25 -9.46
N GLU A 227 -2.83 -13.76 -8.96
CA GLU A 227 -2.82 -14.81 -7.93
C GLU A 227 -2.32 -16.13 -8.48
N GLU A 228 -2.85 -16.57 -9.64
CA GLU A 228 -2.42 -17.78 -10.33
C GLU A 228 -0.94 -17.68 -10.71
N ILE A 229 -0.52 -16.58 -11.32
CA ILE A 229 0.88 -16.35 -11.73
C ILE A 229 1.81 -16.35 -10.51
N GLY A 230 1.44 -15.65 -9.43
CA GLY A 230 2.22 -15.62 -8.20
C GLY A 230 2.36 -17.01 -7.58
N GLN A 231 1.28 -17.80 -7.52
CA GLN A 231 1.32 -19.16 -6.99
C GLN A 231 2.14 -20.09 -7.89
N ALA A 232 2.01 -19.96 -9.21
CA ALA A 232 2.79 -20.75 -10.18
C ALA A 232 4.29 -20.42 -10.09
N ALA A 233 4.64 -19.13 -9.87
CA ALA A 233 6.03 -18.71 -9.66
C ALA A 233 6.65 -19.37 -8.42
N ILE A 234 5.90 -19.43 -7.32
CA ILE A 234 6.32 -20.10 -6.07
C ILE A 234 6.46 -21.61 -6.30
N ASN A 235 5.57 -22.21 -7.07
CA ASN A 235 5.58 -23.63 -7.41
C ASN A 235 6.62 -24.02 -8.49
N GLY A 236 7.38 -23.05 -9.00
CA GLY A 236 8.52 -23.29 -9.89
C GLY A 236 8.20 -23.22 -11.39
N ASP A 237 7.01 -22.71 -11.80
CA ASP A 237 6.76 -22.42 -13.22
C ASP A 237 7.75 -21.35 -13.72
N ILE A 238 8.44 -21.66 -14.80
CA ILE A 238 9.59 -20.88 -15.28
C ILE A 238 9.16 -19.47 -15.72
N ILE A 239 8.07 -19.36 -16.49
CA ILE A 239 7.65 -18.06 -17.03
C ILE A 239 7.07 -17.18 -15.94
N SER A 240 6.26 -17.75 -15.07
CA SER A 240 5.70 -17.05 -13.90
C SER A 240 6.80 -16.58 -12.95
N LYS A 241 7.81 -17.40 -12.71
CA LYS A 241 8.98 -17.07 -11.89
C LYS A 241 9.82 -15.95 -12.53
N ASP A 242 10.05 -16.02 -13.85
CA ASP A 242 10.74 -14.96 -14.59
C ASP A 242 9.95 -13.64 -14.53
N ALA A 243 8.61 -13.69 -14.63
CA ALA A 243 7.74 -12.53 -14.52
C ALA A 243 7.81 -11.89 -13.12
N ALA A 244 7.71 -12.70 -12.07
CA ALA A 244 7.80 -12.23 -10.70
C ALA A 244 9.18 -11.62 -10.40
N LYS A 245 10.27 -12.25 -10.84
CA LYS A 245 11.63 -11.72 -10.68
C LYS A 245 11.83 -10.41 -11.43
N LEU A 246 11.36 -10.31 -12.69
CA LEU A 246 11.44 -9.06 -13.45
C LEU A 246 10.66 -7.93 -12.75
N MET A 247 9.46 -8.22 -12.25
CA MET A 247 8.70 -7.26 -11.45
C MET A 247 9.49 -6.78 -10.22
N ILE A 248 10.12 -7.69 -9.48
CA ILE A 248 10.91 -7.36 -8.29
C ILE A 248 12.15 -6.51 -8.66
N GLU A 249 12.82 -6.79 -9.77
CA GLU A 249 13.97 -5.99 -10.27
C GLU A 249 13.54 -4.59 -10.70
N ILE A 250 12.41 -4.44 -11.39
CA ILE A 250 11.80 -3.14 -11.71
C ILE A 250 11.45 -2.39 -10.42
N PHE A 251 10.92 -3.10 -9.43
CA PHE A 251 10.58 -2.51 -8.13
C PHE A 251 11.81 -1.97 -7.41
N ALA A 252 12.94 -2.68 -7.44
CA ALA A 252 14.20 -2.20 -6.88
C ALA A 252 14.66 -0.89 -7.55
N THR A 253 14.55 -0.79 -8.87
CA THR A 253 14.86 0.44 -9.62
C THR A 253 13.91 1.58 -9.23
N SER A 254 12.61 1.30 -9.10
CA SER A 254 11.62 2.29 -8.66
C SER A 254 11.92 2.80 -7.24
N ILE A 255 12.25 1.90 -6.31
CA ILE A 255 12.67 2.26 -4.95
C ILE A 255 13.90 3.16 -4.98
N ALA A 256 14.94 2.80 -5.74
CA ALA A 256 16.16 3.59 -5.85
C ALA A 256 15.88 5.01 -6.39
N ASN A 257 15.05 5.13 -7.41
CA ASN A 257 14.64 6.43 -7.96
C ASN A 257 13.88 7.27 -6.90
N ASN A 258 12.96 6.66 -6.18
CA ASN A 258 12.21 7.35 -5.13
C ASN A 258 13.11 7.77 -3.95
N ILE A 259 14.07 6.94 -3.54
CA ILE A 259 15.07 7.32 -2.53
C ILE A 259 15.84 8.57 -2.97
N LEU A 260 16.31 8.61 -4.22
CA LEU A 260 17.07 9.75 -4.76
C LEU A 260 16.21 11.03 -4.83
N ILE A 261 14.94 10.92 -5.19
CA ILE A 261 14.03 12.07 -5.30
C ILE A 261 13.65 12.60 -3.91
N THR A 262 13.39 11.72 -2.95
CA THR A 262 12.85 12.08 -1.64
C THR A 262 13.92 12.28 -0.56
N GLY A 263 15.18 11.91 -0.83
CA GLY A 263 16.25 11.89 0.16
C GLY A 263 16.00 10.92 1.31
N SER A 264 15.30 9.81 1.07
CA SER A 264 14.95 8.82 2.10
C SER A 264 16.15 7.97 2.47
N GLN A 265 16.84 8.33 3.56
CA GLN A 265 18.06 7.67 4.03
C GLN A 265 17.89 6.97 5.40
N LYS A 266 16.72 7.06 6.02
CA LYS A 266 16.46 6.36 7.28
C LYS A 266 16.17 4.88 7.02
N CYS A 267 15.16 4.60 6.26
CA CYS A 267 14.84 3.25 5.78
C CYS A 267 13.83 3.29 4.63
N VAL A 268 13.64 2.13 4.01
CA VAL A 268 12.54 1.85 3.08
C VAL A 268 11.63 0.81 3.71
N ILE A 269 10.34 1.11 3.77
CA ILE A 269 9.32 0.19 4.24
C ILE A 269 8.56 -0.32 3.02
N ILE A 270 8.64 -1.64 2.81
CA ILE A 270 7.94 -2.31 1.72
C ILE A 270 6.65 -2.90 2.26
N CYS A 271 5.54 -2.47 1.70
CA CYS A 271 4.19 -2.93 2.01
C CYS A 271 3.58 -3.65 0.80
N GLY A 272 2.27 -3.90 0.89
CA GLY A 272 1.48 -4.47 -0.20
C GLY A 272 1.48 -5.99 -0.24
N GLY A 273 0.31 -6.53 -0.57
CA GLY A 273 0.07 -7.98 -0.50
C GLY A 273 0.93 -8.80 -1.46
N ILE A 274 1.35 -8.22 -2.58
CA ILE A 274 2.21 -8.91 -3.56
C ILE A 274 3.61 -9.11 -2.99
N SER A 275 4.19 -8.08 -2.35
CA SER A 275 5.52 -8.18 -1.71
C SER A 275 5.56 -9.28 -0.65
N VAL A 276 4.50 -9.40 0.15
CA VAL A 276 4.39 -10.45 1.17
C VAL A 276 4.29 -11.84 0.54
N LYS A 277 3.45 -12.00 -0.49
CA LYS A 277 3.25 -13.29 -1.18
C LYS A 277 4.51 -13.76 -1.92
N LEU A 278 5.27 -12.83 -2.51
CA LEU A 278 6.47 -13.13 -3.29
C LEU A 278 7.77 -12.96 -2.48
N HIS A 279 7.68 -12.88 -1.15
CA HIS A 279 8.80 -12.59 -0.25
C HIS A 279 10.08 -13.38 -0.56
N ASP A 280 9.99 -14.69 -0.76
CA ASP A 280 11.17 -15.54 -0.98
C ASP A 280 11.89 -15.23 -2.30
N LEU A 281 11.14 -14.77 -3.31
CA LEU A 281 11.70 -14.42 -4.62
C LEU A 281 12.54 -13.13 -4.59
N PHE A 282 12.39 -12.27 -3.57
CA PHE A 282 13.28 -11.13 -3.38
C PHE A 282 14.73 -11.57 -3.19
N PHE A 283 14.97 -12.64 -2.44
CA PHE A 283 16.32 -13.18 -2.19
C PHE A 283 16.89 -13.94 -3.39
N GLU A 284 16.05 -14.33 -4.34
CA GLU A 284 16.44 -15.00 -5.57
C GLU A 284 16.62 -14.04 -6.77
N SER A 285 16.24 -12.79 -6.60
CA SER A 285 16.32 -11.73 -7.61
C SER A 285 17.56 -10.85 -7.42
N ARG A 286 17.75 -9.86 -8.28
CA ARG A 286 18.77 -8.81 -8.14
C ARG A 286 18.28 -7.58 -7.34
N PHE A 287 17.33 -7.79 -6.48
CA PHE A 287 16.77 -6.73 -5.62
C PHE A 287 17.83 -6.07 -4.73
#